data_4e0b5c484da4978ca778423550d714ff
#
_entry.id   4e0b5c484da4978ca778423550d714ff
#
_cell.length_a   1.000
_cell.length_b   1.000
_cell.length_c   1.000
_cell.angle_alpha   90.00
_cell.angle_beta   90.00
_cell.angle_gamma   90.00
#
_symmetry.space_group_name_H-M   'P 1'
#
loop_
_entity.id
_entity.type
_entity.pdbx_description
1 polymer ?
#
loop_
_entity_poly.entity_id
_entity_poly.type
_entity_poly.pdbx_seq_one_letter_code
_entity_poly.pdbx_strand_id
1 'polypeptide(L)'
;MKTDQSMTLRQATSGFTPAVDPLASTIHHTDQQGIHCTETTIPSQGDELPAYIAKPAQHSGPYPVVIVVQEIFGVHEHIQDICRRLAKQGYLAIAPELFFRQGDAKEYDDINALVKNLVSKVPDRQVMVDLDHTAHWASRHGGDTSKLAITGFCWGGRIAWLYAAHNPQLKAAVAWYGKLVGEKTLLLPRYPVDVAIDLSAPVLGLYGGKDGSITQEHIDTMRQALRAANADAEIIVYPDAGHAFNADYRPSYHEESALDGWQRMLDWFAQHGVAANPINEDDK
;
A
#
# COMPACT_ATOMS: atom_id res chain seq x y z
N MET A 1 34.54 -20.16 -8.93
CA MET A 1 33.75 -18.93 -9.15
C MET A 1 32.56 -18.98 -8.23
N LYS A 2 32.67 -18.40 -7.03
CA LYS A 2 31.54 -18.16 -6.13
C LYS A 2 31.23 -16.67 -6.23
N THR A 3 30.44 -16.28 -7.20
CA THR A 3 30.02 -14.92 -7.42
C THR A 3 28.68 -14.71 -6.71
N ASP A 4 28.70 -13.99 -5.63
CA ASP A 4 28.00 -12.71 -5.45
C ASP A 4 26.51 -12.72 -5.18
N GLN A 5 26.00 -13.75 -4.47
CA GLN A 5 24.65 -13.65 -3.87
C GLN A 5 24.63 -12.73 -2.63
N SER A 6 25.82 -12.48 -2.01
CA SER A 6 25.92 -11.60 -0.84
C SER A 6 25.84 -10.11 -1.18
N MET A 7 26.14 -9.73 -2.43
CA MET A 7 26.08 -8.32 -2.86
C MET A 7 24.65 -7.90 -3.19
N THR A 8 23.84 -8.79 -3.77
CA THR A 8 22.42 -8.52 -4.10
C THR A 8 21.57 -8.35 -2.83
N LEU A 9 21.80 -9.17 -1.82
CA LEU A 9 21.14 -9.05 -0.51
C LEU A 9 21.55 -7.76 0.22
N ARG A 10 22.81 -7.34 0.13
CA ARG A 10 23.26 -6.07 0.73
C ARG A 10 22.67 -4.85 0.04
N GLN A 11 22.44 -4.89 -1.27
CA GLN A 11 21.78 -3.79 -1.99
C GLN A 11 20.29 -3.69 -1.68
N ALA A 12 19.58 -4.82 -1.51
CA ALA A 12 18.17 -4.84 -1.11
C ALA A 12 17.95 -4.35 0.33
N THR A 13 18.92 -4.52 1.22
CA THR A 13 18.86 -4.10 2.63
C THR A 13 19.47 -2.75 2.92
N SER A 14 20.20 -2.14 1.98
CA SER A 14 20.92 -0.87 2.15
C SER A 14 20.03 0.37 2.26
N GLY A 15 18.75 0.22 2.54
CA GLY A 15 17.82 1.30 2.80
C GLY A 15 16.92 1.02 3.99
N PHE A 16 17.16 -0.07 4.73
CA PHE A 16 16.42 -0.35 5.97
C PHE A 16 17.24 0.15 7.15
N THR A 17 16.54 0.84 8.05
CA THR A 17 17.15 1.26 9.31
C THR A 17 17.61 0.03 10.10
N PRO A 18 18.70 0.12 10.89
CA PRO A 18 19.18 -0.97 11.74
C PRO A 18 18.12 -1.54 12.72
N ALA A 19 17.02 -0.80 12.93
CA ALA A 19 15.89 -1.26 13.75
C ALA A 19 15.05 -2.35 13.08
N VAL A 20 15.32 -2.69 11.82
CA VAL A 20 14.62 -3.73 11.06
C VAL A 20 15.64 -4.75 10.58
N ASP A 21 15.97 -5.75 11.42
CA ASP A 21 16.75 -6.90 10.99
C ASP A 21 15.93 -7.74 10.02
N PRO A 22 16.28 -7.77 8.72
CA PRO A 22 15.53 -8.56 7.74
C PRO A 22 15.71 -10.04 8.06
N LEU A 23 14.60 -10.75 8.23
CA LEU A 23 14.59 -12.21 8.32
C LEU A 23 14.64 -12.78 6.90
N ALA A 24 15.84 -13.04 6.39
CA ALA A 24 16.08 -13.52 5.02
C ALA A 24 15.28 -14.78 4.65
N SER A 25 14.84 -15.57 5.65
CA SER A 25 14.10 -16.82 5.45
C SER A 25 12.60 -16.63 5.17
N THR A 26 12.05 -15.45 5.43
CA THR A 26 10.62 -15.16 5.24
C THR A 26 10.34 -14.25 4.04
N ILE A 27 11.37 -13.66 3.45
CA ILE A 27 11.21 -12.75 2.32
C ILE A 27 10.73 -13.52 1.07
N HIS A 28 9.60 -13.12 0.54
CA HIS A 28 9.09 -13.61 -0.73
C HIS A 28 9.60 -12.73 -1.88
N HIS A 29 10.10 -13.38 -2.92
CA HIS A 29 10.49 -12.72 -4.16
C HIS A 29 9.64 -13.24 -5.30
N THR A 30 8.74 -12.41 -5.79
CA THR A 30 7.96 -12.72 -6.99
C THR A 30 8.81 -12.50 -8.22
N ASP A 31 9.00 -13.54 -9.03
CA ASP A 31 9.69 -13.42 -10.30
C ASP A 31 8.92 -12.56 -11.32
N GLN A 32 9.58 -12.16 -12.38
CA GLN A 32 8.99 -11.32 -13.43
C GLN A 32 8.47 -12.11 -14.64
N GLN A 33 8.42 -13.45 -14.58
CA GLN A 33 7.88 -14.26 -15.67
C GLN A 33 6.40 -13.93 -15.88
N GLY A 34 6.00 -13.64 -17.11
CA GLY A 34 4.62 -13.32 -17.47
C GLY A 34 4.12 -11.94 -17.03
N ILE A 35 4.99 -11.09 -16.45
CA ILE A 35 4.67 -9.72 -16.09
C ILE A 35 5.71 -8.73 -16.64
N HIS A 36 5.30 -7.49 -16.83
CA HIS A 36 6.17 -6.39 -17.19
C HIS A 36 6.30 -5.45 -15.99
N CYS A 37 7.54 -5.23 -15.56
CA CYS A 37 7.88 -4.34 -14.45
C CYS A 37 8.75 -3.19 -14.94
N THR A 38 8.49 -1.98 -14.50
CA THR A 38 9.27 -0.81 -14.88
C THR A 38 9.18 0.29 -13.83
N GLU A 39 10.25 1.07 -13.72
CA GLU A 39 10.21 2.38 -13.09
C GLU A 39 9.79 3.42 -14.13
N THR A 40 9.04 4.41 -13.69
CA THR A 40 8.53 5.51 -14.52
C THR A 40 8.39 6.78 -13.71
N THR A 41 8.01 7.85 -14.37
CA THR A 41 7.57 9.08 -13.71
C THR A 41 6.15 9.45 -14.10
N ILE A 42 5.45 10.10 -13.18
CA ILE A 42 4.08 10.58 -13.33
C ILE A 42 4.10 12.09 -13.17
N PRO A 43 3.68 12.87 -14.19
CA PRO A 43 3.56 14.31 -14.05
C PRO A 43 2.57 14.66 -12.92
N SER A 44 3.04 15.28 -11.85
CA SER A 44 2.23 15.66 -10.70
C SER A 44 2.71 16.94 -10.04
N GLN A 45 1.82 17.92 -9.92
CA GLN A 45 2.04 19.19 -9.21
C GLN A 45 3.28 19.99 -9.69
N GLY A 46 3.62 19.84 -10.99
CA GLY A 46 4.79 20.49 -11.60
C GLY A 46 6.09 19.71 -11.54
N ASP A 47 6.07 18.51 -10.93
CA ASP A 47 7.20 17.61 -10.79
C ASP A 47 6.94 16.29 -11.53
N GLU A 48 7.99 15.49 -11.66
CA GLU A 48 7.98 14.12 -12.17
C GLU A 48 8.02 13.13 -10.98
N LEU A 49 6.84 12.73 -10.50
CA LEU A 49 6.66 11.78 -9.38
C LEU A 49 7.17 10.40 -9.78
N PRO A 50 8.24 9.88 -9.16
CA PRO A 50 8.71 8.53 -9.46
C PRO A 50 7.67 7.48 -9.07
N ALA A 51 7.57 6.40 -9.84
CA ALA A 51 6.68 5.30 -9.55
C ALA A 51 7.23 3.96 -10.06
N TYR A 52 6.91 2.90 -9.35
CA TYR A 52 7.12 1.52 -9.80
C TYR A 52 5.80 0.94 -10.32
N ILE A 53 5.87 0.22 -11.46
CA ILE A 53 4.71 -0.37 -12.11
C ILE A 53 4.97 -1.84 -12.38
N ALA A 54 3.95 -2.67 -12.15
CA ALA A 54 3.91 -4.05 -12.61
C ALA A 54 2.54 -4.36 -13.24
N LYS A 55 2.53 -5.04 -14.38
CA LYS A 55 1.32 -5.47 -15.09
C LYS A 55 1.55 -6.77 -15.85
N PRO A 56 0.51 -7.52 -16.24
CA PRO A 56 0.68 -8.68 -17.10
C PRO A 56 1.37 -8.32 -18.42
N ALA A 57 2.27 -9.19 -18.91
CA ALA A 57 3.07 -8.92 -20.12
C ALA A 57 2.30 -9.24 -21.41
N GLN A 58 1.37 -10.21 -21.37
CA GLN A 58 0.80 -10.85 -22.58
C GLN A 58 -0.51 -10.25 -23.07
N HIS A 59 -1.15 -9.37 -22.30
CA HIS A 59 -2.41 -8.75 -22.69
C HIS A 59 -2.25 -7.26 -22.93
N SER A 60 -2.98 -6.74 -23.90
CA SER A 60 -2.97 -5.31 -24.23
C SER A 60 -3.76 -4.43 -23.25
N GLY A 61 -4.36 -5.01 -22.21
CA GLY A 61 -5.28 -4.33 -21.31
C GLY A 61 -6.69 -4.14 -21.91
N PRO A 62 -7.53 -3.24 -21.35
CA PRO A 62 -7.27 -2.49 -20.13
C PRO A 62 -7.32 -3.37 -18.88
N TYR A 63 -6.41 -3.13 -17.92
CA TYR A 63 -6.33 -3.88 -16.66
C TYR A 63 -7.07 -3.15 -15.54
N PRO A 64 -7.74 -3.83 -14.61
CA PRO A 64 -8.14 -3.22 -13.37
C PRO A 64 -6.90 -2.66 -12.63
N VAL A 65 -7.04 -1.48 -12.03
CA VAL A 65 -5.92 -0.72 -11.47
C VAL A 65 -5.91 -0.86 -9.95
N VAL A 66 -4.75 -1.17 -9.39
CA VAL A 66 -4.50 -1.11 -7.95
C VAL A 66 -3.36 -0.14 -7.67
N ILE A 67 -3.66 0.96 -6.98
CA ILE A 67 -2.63 1.83 -6.44
C ILE A 67 -2.13 1.21 -5.14
N VAL A 68 -0.80 1.03 -5.02
CA VAL A 68 -0.14 0.46 -3.84
C VAL A 68 0.57 1.58 -3.10
N VAL A 69 0.16 1.85 -1.87
CA VAL A 69 0.73 2.91 -1.05
C VAL A 69 1.73 2.34 -0.07
N GLN A 70 2.93 2.88 -0.13
CA GLN A 70 4.12 2.50 0.64
C GLN A 70 3.93 2.62 2.16
N GLU A 71 4.82 1.97 2.89
CA GLU A 71 5.06 2.22 4.32
C GLU A 71 5.89 3.51 4.51
N ILE A 72 6.47 3.71 5.70
CA ILE A 72 7.35 4.87 5.96
C ILE A 72 8.72 4.77 5.26
N PHE A 73 9.04 3.65 4.63
CA PHE A 73 10.36 3.38 4.03
C PHE A 73 10.42 3.67 2.51
N GLY A 74 9.41 4.30 1.93
CA GLY A 74 9.33 4.54 0.49
C GLY A 74 8.92 3.31 -0.32
N VAL A 75 9.07 3.39 -1.64
CA VAL A 75 8.77 2.29 -2.58
C VAL A 75 10.00 1.35 -2.65
N HIS A 76 10.22 0.62 -1.54
CA HIS A 76 11.30 -0.36 -1.43
C HIS A 76 10.89 -1.74 -2.00
N GLU A 77 11.81 -2.72 -1.98
CA GLU A 77 11.63 -4.03 -2.62
C GLU A 77 10.32 -4.75 -2.22
N HIS A 78 9.93 -4.71 -0.94
CA HIS A 78 8.68 -5.33 -0.50
C HIS A 78 7.45 -4.71 -1.19
N ILE A 79 7.39 -3.37 -1.31
CA ILE A 79 6.30 -2.67 -2.01
C ILE A 79 6.32 -2.98 -3.51
N GLN A 80 7.50 -3.06 -4.12
CA GLN A 80 7.64 -3.49 -5.51
C GLN A 80 7.18 -4.95 -5.69
N ASP A 81 7.48 -5.83 -4.73
CA ASP A 81 7.04 -7.22 -4.75
C ASP A 81 5.51 -7.34 -4.61
N ILE A 82 4.87 -6.53 -3.77
CA ILE A 82 3.40 -6.42 -3.73
C ILE A 82 2.83 -6.06 -5.10
N CYS A 83 3.45 -5.11 -5.82
CA CYS A 83 3.03 -4.78 -7.19
C CYS A 83 3.18 -5.98 -8.14
N ARG A 84 4.28 -6.75 -8.05
CA ARG A 84 4.48 -7.95 -8.87
C ARG A 84 3.46 -9.04 -8.54
N ARG A 85 3.17 -9.29 -7.26
CA ARG A 85 2.12 -10.23 -6.82
C ARG A 85 0.75 -9.86 -7.41
N LEU A 86 0.39 -8.58 -7.37
CA LEU A 86 -0.86 -8.09 -7.97
C LEU A 86 -0.86 -8.22 -9.49
N ALA A 87 0.27 -7.96 -10.16
CA ALA A 87 0.39 -8.16 -11.60
C ALA A 87 0.22 -9.63 -12.01
N LYS A 88 0.76 -10.58 -11.21
CA LYS A 88 0.52 -12.02 -11.37
C LYS A 88 -0.96 -12.41 -11.21
N GLN A 89 -1.76 -11.61 -10.53
CA GLN A 89 -3.22 -11.79 -10.42
C GLN A 89 -3.98 -11.14 -11.58
N GLY A 90 -3.35 -10.36 -12.44
CA GLY A 90 -4.01 -9.72 -13.59
C GLY A 90 -4.33 -8.24 -13.42
N TYR A 91 -3.74 -7.55 -12.44
CA TYR A 91 -3.89 -6.12 -12.21
C TYR A 91 -2.76 -5.31 -12.87
N LEU A 92 -3.05 -4.06 -13.20
CA LEU A 92 -2.02 -3.03 -13.29
C LEU A 92 -1.81 -2.48 -11.89
N ALA A 93 -0.69 -2.81 -11.26
CA ALA A 93 -0.30 -2.31 -9.95
C ALA A 93 0.71 -1.18 -10.09
N ILE A 94 0.49 -0.07 -9.37
CA ILE A 94 1.32 1.12 -9.44
C ILE A 94 1.60 1.68 -8.05
N ALA A 95 2.87 1.86 -7.72
CA ALA A 95 3.33 2.41 -6.45
C ALA A 95 4.07 3.72 -6.67
N PRO A 96 3.43 4.89 -6.44
CA PRO A 96 4.10 6.19 -6.49
C PRO A 96 4.98 6.41 -5.27
N GLU A 97 6.17 7.03 -5.45
CA GLU A 97 7.08 7.43 -4.37
C GLU A 97 6.60 8.74 -3.73
N LEU A 98 5.76 8.63 -2.74
CA LEU A 98 5.02 9.78 -2.18
C LEU A 98 5.87 10.71 -1.30
N PHE A 99 7.10 10.31 -0.98
CA PHE A 99 8.01 11.11 -0.15
C PHE A 99 9.04 11.89 -0.96
N PHE A 100 9.14 11.68 -2.26
CA PHE A 100 10.26 12.16 -3.10
C PHE A 100 10.51 13.67 -3.02
N ARG A 101 9.49 14.49 -2.76
CA ARG A 101 9.66 15.95 -2.60
C ARG A 101 10.25 16.35 -1.25
N GLN A 102 10.07 15.51 -0.22
CA GLN A 102 10.56 15.76 1.12
C GLN A 102 11.93 15.15 1.37
N GLY A 103 12.32 14.13 0.60
CA GLY A 103 13.60 13.44 0.70
C GLY A 103 13.49 11.95 0.43
N ASP A 104 14.60 11.23 0.64
CA ASP A 104 14.69 9.78 0.50
C ASP A 104 14.68 9.11 1.88
N ALA A 105 13.74 8.19 2.11
CA ALA A 105 13.64 7.42 3.35
C ALA A 105 14.91 6.57 3.63
N LYS A 106 15.66 6.22 2.58
CA LYS A 106 16.91 5.43 2.68
C LYS A 106 18.06 6.20 3.33
N GLU A 107 17.97 7.52 3.44
CA GLU A 107 18.99 8.35 4.08
C GLU A 107 18.91 8.33 5.62
N TYR A 108 17.93 7.63 6.19
CA TYR A 108 17.70 7.59 7.63
C TYR A 108 18.03 6.22 8.22
N ASP A 109 18.90 6.20 9.24
CA ASP A 109 19.27 5.01 10.00
C ASP A 109 18.42 4.81 11.27
N ASP A 110 17.58 5.79 11.63
CA ASP A 110 16.71 5.78 12.82
C ASP A 110 15.28 6.08 12.44
N ILE A 111 14.34 5.24 12.90
CA ILE A 111 12.91 5.38 12.60
C ILE A 111 12.32 6.67 13.16
N ASN A 112 12.74 7.11 14.36
CA ASN A 112 12.22 8.33 14.94
C ASN A 112 12.69 9.57 14.15
N ALA A 113 13.94 9.55 13.69
CA ALA A 113 14.49 10.57 12.81
C ALA A 113 13.75 10.59 11.46
N LEU A 114 13.51 9.43 10.85
CA LEU A 114 12.75 9.28 9.62
C LEU A 114 11.33 9.86 9.78
N VAL A 115 10.62 9.47 10.81
CA VAL A 115 9.25 9.96 11.06
C VAL A 115 9.23 11.46 11.30
N LYS A 116 10.14 11.97 12.13
CA LYS A 116 10.20 13.39 12.52
C LYS A 116 10.61 14.29 11.35
N ASN A 117 11.59 13.87 10.55
CA ASN A 117 12.24 14.75 9.57
C ASN A 117 11.72 14.57 8.15
N LEU A 118 11.12 13.42 7.83
CA LEU A 118 10.57 13.12 6.51
C LEU A 118 9.05 12.91 6.56
N VAL A 119 8.59 11.82 7.19
CA VAL A 119 7.19 11.38 7.09
C VAL A 119 6.21 12.43 7.61
N SER A 120 6.51 13.08 8.74
CA SER A 120 5.67 14.15 9.32
C SER A 120 5.64 15.44 8.49
N LYS A 121 6.49 15.54 7.47
CA LYS A 121 6.57 16.72 6.57
C LYS A 121 5.79 16.55 5.28
N VAL A 122 5.24 15.38 5.04
CA VAL A 122 4.44 15.07 3.85
C VAL A 122 3.00 15.52 4.06
N PRO A 123 2.50 16.53 3.33
CA PRO A 123 1.14 17.02 3.51
C PRO A 123 0.11 16.02 2.94
N ASP A 124 -0.96 15.72 3.67
CA ASP A 124 -2.04 14.87 3.17
C ASP A 124 -2.59 15.38 1.83
N ARG A 125 -2.74 16.71 1.68
CA ARG A 125 -3.22 17.32 0.44
C ARG A 125 -2.33 16.99 -0.76
N GLN A 126 -0.99 17.02 -0.58
CA GLN A 126 -0.04 16.65 -1.63
C GLN A 126 -0.25 15.20 -2.04
N VAL A 127 -0.38 14.30 -1.05
CA VAL A 127 -0.58 12.88 -1.28
C VAL A 127 -1.88 12.60 -2.05
N MET A 128 -3.00 13.22 -1.67
CA MET A 128 -4.27 13.03 -2.39
C MET A 128 -4.15 13.44 -3.86
N VAL A 129 -3.52 14.56 -4.16
CA VAL A 129 -3.30 15.03 -5.55
C VAL A 129 -2.36 14.11 -6.32
N ASP A 130 -1.29 13.60 -5.68
CA ASP A 130 -0.38 12.65 -6.31
C ASP A 130 -1.08 11.33 -6.66
N LEU A 131 -1.98 10.86 -5.80
CA LEU A 131 -2.79 9.66 -6.06
C LEU A 131 -3.82 9.89 -7.18
N ASP A 132 -4.45 11.07 -7.25
CA ASP A 132 -5.34 11.43 -8.36
C ASP A 132 -4.59 11.45 -9.70
N HIS A 133 -3.39 12.03 -9.73
CA HIS A 133 -2.54 12.03 -10.93
C HIS A 133 -2.06 10.61 -11.28
N THR A 134 -1.79 9.77 -10.28
CA THR A 134 -1.45 8.36 -10.48
C THR A 134 -2.60 7.59 -11.15
N ALA A 135 -3.83 7.76 -10.66
CA ALA A 135 -5.01 7.16 -11.26
C ALA A 135 -5.23 7.66 -12.70
N HIS A 136 -5.10 8.97 -12.93
CA HIS A 136 -5.20 9.55 -14.26
C HIS A 136 -4.11 9.03 -15.20
N TRP A 137 -2.87 8.92 -14.73
CA TRP A 137 -1.77 8.36 -15.51
C TRP A 137 -2.05 6.91 -15.90
N ALA A 138 -2.53 6.09 -14.95
CA ALA A 138 -2.88 4.69 -15.20
C ALA A 138 -3.93 4.54 -16.32
N SER A 139 -4.95 5.41 -16.37
CA SER A 139 -5.99 5.39 -17.42
C SER A 139 -5.43 5.58 -18.83
N ARG A 140 -4.28 6.23 -18.96
CA ARG A 140 -3.62 6.50 -20.25
C ARG A 140 -2.55 5.46 -20.61
N HIS A 141 -2.23 4.53 -19.66
CA HIS A 141 -1.16 3.55 -19.81
C HIS A 141 -1.66 2.10 -19.67
N GLY A 142 -2.90 1.87 -20.07
CA GLY A 142 -3.50 0.53 -20.15
C GLY A 142 -4.28 0.11 -18.90
N GLY A 143 -4.58 1.06 -18.00
CA GLY A 143 -5.45 0.83 -16.82
C GLY A 143 -6.92 1.15 -17.12
N ASP A 144 -7.82 0.33 -16.61
CA ASP A 144 -9.26 0.57 -16.53
C ASP A 144 -9.59 1.21 -15.18
N THR A 145 -9.65 2.55 -15.13
CA THR A 145 -9.96 3.27 -13.90
C THR A 145 -11.45 3.25 -13.52
N SER A 146 -12.32 2.65 -14.33
CA SER A 146 -13.66 2.27 -13.88
C SER A 146 -13.60 1.12 -12.87
N LYS A 147 -12.44 0.44 -12.78
CA LYS A 147 -12.08 -0.63 -11.85
C LYS A 147 -10.84 -0.21 -11.07
N LEU A 148 -10.94 0.87 -10.33
CA LEU A 148 -9.84 1.44 -9.54
C LEU A 148 -9.95 1.01 -8.08
N ALA A 149 -8.89 0.39 -7.55
CA ALA A 149 -8.70 0.11 -6.13
C ALA A 149 -7.43 0.74 -5.59
N ILE A 150 -7.35 0.82 -4.27
CA ILE A 150 -6.15 1.21 -3.53
C ILE A 150 -5.87 0.23 -2.40
N THR A 151 -4.62 -0.08 -2.18
CA THR A 151 -4.16 -0.75 -0.95
C THR A 151 -2.97 -0.02 -0.38
N GLY A 152 -2.82 -0.05 0.94
CA GLY A 152 -1.70 0.63 1.58
C GLY A 152 -1.35 0.03 2.93
N PHE A 153 -0.09 0.17 3.31
CA PHE A 153 0.52 -0.51 4.45
C PHE A 153 1.06 0.51 5.45
N CYS A 154 0.80 0.32 6.76
CA CYS A 154 1.25 1.21 7.82
C CYS A 154 0.81 2.67 7.56
N TRP A 155 1.73 3.59 7.26
CA TRP A 155 1.41 4.95 6.84
C TRP A 155 0.47 4.93 5.62
N GLY A 156 0.76 4.07 4.63
CA GLY A 156 -0.10 3.91 3.46
C GLY A 156 -1.47 3.33 3.77
N GLY A 157 -1.61 2.54 4.83
CA GLY A 157 -2.92 2.08 5.30
C GLY A 157 -3.80 3.25 5.79
N ARG A 158 -3.21 4.24 6.47
CA ARG A 158 -3.91 5.50 6.79
C ARG A 158 -4.31 6.24 5.52
N ILE A 159 -3.42 6.33 4.54
CA ILE A 159 -3.68 7.00 3.25
C ILE A 159 -4.81 6.31 2.48
N ALA A 160 -4.90 4.98 2.50
CA ALA A 160 -5.98 4.25 1.84
C ALA A 160 -7.37 4.65 2.37
N TRP A 161 -7.53 4.83 3.69
CA TRP A 161 -8.75 5.36 4.29
C TRP A 161 -9.05 6.79 3.82
N LEU A 162 -8.04 7.67 3.83
CA LEU A 162 -8.22 9.07 3.42
C LEU A 162 -8.59 9.17 1.93
N TYR A 163 -7.96 8.35 1.09
CA TYR A 163 -8.24 8.37 -0.34
C TYR A 163 -9.62 7.81 -0.67
N ALA A 164 -10.13 6.83 0.11
CA ALA A 164 -11.50 6.34 -0.02
C ALA A 164 -12.58 7.40 0.29
N ALA A 165 -12.23 8.40 1.11
CA ALA A 165 -13.08 9.56 1.35
C ALA A 165 -12.87 10.69 0.33
N HIS A 166 -11.68 10.72 -0.31
CA HIS A 166 -11.28 11.79 -1.24
C HIS A 166 -11.75 11.54 -2.66
N ASN A 167 -11.60 10.31 -3.18
CA ASN A 167 -11.84 10.02 -4.59
C ASN A 167 -13.16 9.25 -4.80
N PRO A 168 -14.22 9.90 -5.31
CA PRO A 168 -15.51 9.25 -5.52
C PRO A 168 -15.53 8.22 -6.67
N GLN A 169 -14.47 8.13 -7.46
CA GLN A 169 -14.33 7.12 -8.53
C GLN A 169 -13.71 5.82 -8.03
N LEU A 170 -13.10 5.84 -6.82
CA LEU A 170 -12.54 4.64 -6.22
C LEU A 170 -13.64 3.59 -5.97
N LYS A 171 -13.36 2.33 -6.26
CA LYS A 171 -14.31 1.22 -6.11
C LYS A 171 -14.08 0.41 -4.84
N ALA A 172 -12.82 0.30 -4.39
CA ALA A 172 -12.47 -0.44 -3.19
C ALA A 172 -11.15 0.06 -2.59
N ALA A 173 -11.06 0.02 -1.28
CA ALA A 173 -9.83 0.29 -0.56
C ALA A 173 -9.52 -0.83 0.44
N VAL A 174 -8.24 -1.16 0.61
CA VAL A 174 -7.78 -2.08 1.66
C VAL A 174 -6.65 -1.43 2.45
N ALA A 175 -6.86 -1.27 3.74
CA ALA A 175 -5.96 -0.58 4.65
C ALA A 175 -5.33 -1.57 5.64
N TRP A 176 -4.02 -1.82 5.50
CA TRP A 176 -3.28 -2.71 6.37
C TRP A 176 -2.63 -1.90 7.50
N TYR A 177 -2.99 -2.25 8.74
CA TYR A 177 -2.42 -1.67 9.99
C TYR A 177 -2.15 -0.16 9.90
N GLY A 178 -3.06 0.57 9.28
CA GLY A 178 -2.99 2.04 9.16
C GLY A 178 -3.49 2.75 10.40
N LYS A 179 -2.78 3.79 10.84
CA LYS A 179 -3.16 4.56 12.02
C LYS A 179 -4.55 5.18 11.88
N LEU A 180 -5.46 4.87 12.80
CA LEU A 180 -6.87 5.27 12.76
C LEU A 180 -7.15 6.61 13.43
N VAL A 181 -6.43 6.89 14.51
CA VAL A 181 -6.56 8.08 15.36
C VAL A 181 -5.19 8.68 15.59
N GLY A 182 -5.08 10.00 15.65
CA GLY A 182 -3.82 10.67 15.93
C GLY A 182 -3.95 12.17 16.16
N GLU A 183 -2.84 12.80 16.48
CA GLU A 183 -2.76 14.24 16.67
C GLU A 183 -2.84 14.97 15.33
N LYS A 184 -3.77 15.93 15.24
CA LYS A 184 -3.98 16.72 14.02
C LYS A 184 -2.97 17.86 13.94
N THR A 185 -2.45 18.05 12.73
CA THR A 185 -1.55 19.17 12.40
C THR A 185 -2.05 19.89 11.14
N LEU A 186 -1.42 21.00 10.76
CA LEU A 186 -1.74 21.69 9.51
C LEU A 186 -1.47 20.80 8.27
N LEU A 187 -0.48 19.90 8.33
CA LEU A 187 -0.14 19.00 7.24
C LEU A 187 -0.98 17.71 7.26
N LEU A 188 -1.40 17.28 8.45
CA LEU A 188 -2.18 16.07 8.71
C LEU A 188 -3.48 16.45 9.45
N PRO A 189 -4.43 17.11 8.76
CA PRO A 189 -5.60 17.70 9.42
C PRO A 189 -6.66 16.68 9.84
N ARG A 190 -6.64 15.49 9.24
CA ARG A 190 -7.66 14.44 9.46
C ARG A 190 -7.03 13.06 9.58
N TYR A 191 -7.68 12.21 10.36
CA TYR A 191 -7.39 10.79 10.48
C TYR A 191 -8.57 9.96 9.97
N PRO A 192 -8.41 8.63 9.74
CA PRO A 192 -9.49 7.78 9.26
C PRO A 192 -10.79 7.92 10.03
N VAL A 193 -10.73 8.05 11.35
CA VAL A 193 -11.92 8.26 12.20
C VAL A 193 -12.69 9.55 11.84
N ASP A 194 -11.98 10.59 11.39
CA ASP A 194 -12.60 11.88 11.02
C ASP A 194 -13.23 11.86 9.63
N VAL A 195 -12.82 10.92 8.77
CA VAL A 195 -13.32 10.81 7.40
C VAL A 195 -14.35 9.68 7.24
N ALA A 196 -14.68 8.96 8.29
CA ALA A 196 -15.65 7.88 8.25
C ALA A 196 -17.01 8.30 7.66
N ILE A 197 -17.44 9.55 7.92
CA ILE A 197 -18.70 10.12 7.40
C ILE A 197 -18.63 10.49 5.90
N ASP A 198 -17.40 10.67 5.37
CA ASP A 198 -17.17 11.13 4.00
C ASP A 198 -16.77 9.97 3.08
N LEU A 199 -16.71 8.72 3.58
CA LEU A 199 -16.32 7.57 2.76
C LEU A 199 -17.25 7.43 1.55
N SER A 200 -16.64 7.48 0.38
CA SER A 200 -17.33 7.32 -0.92
C SER A 200 -17.05 5.96 -1.58
N ALA A 201 -16.10 5.19 -1.04
CA ALA A 201 -15.75 3.86 -1.48
C ALA A 201 -15.73 2.87 -0.30
N PRO A 202 -16.05 1.59 -0.53
CA PRO A 202 -15.94 0.53 0.48
C PRO A 202 -14.50 0.35 0.97
N VAL A 203 -14.33 0.15 2.29
CA VAL A 203 -12.98 -0.01 2.89
C VAL A 203 -12.91 -1.26 3.76
N LEU A 204 -11.93 -2.13 3.48
CA LEU A 204 -11.51 -3.22 4.35
C LEU A 204 -10.28 -2.80 5.16
N GLY A 205 -10.40 -2.78 6.48
CA GLY A 205 -9.30 -2.55 7.40
C GLY A 205 -8.78 -3.86 8.00
N LEU A 206 -7.48 -4.11 7.91
CA LEU A 206 -6.82 -5.32 8.41
C LEU A 206 -5.82 -4.93 9.51
N TYR A 207 -6.07 -5.39 10.74
CA TYR A 207 -5.34 -4.94 11.93
C TYR A 207 -4.84 -6.10 12.78
N GLY A 208 -3.72 -5.89 13.47
CA GLY A 208 -3.17 -6.85 14.40
C GLY A 208 -3.67 -6.61 15.84
N GLY A 209 -4.11 -7.66 16.52
CA GLY A 209 -4.58 -7.58 17.91
C GLY A 209 -3.47 -7.33 18.93
N LYS A 210 -2.21 -7.59 18.56
CA LYS A 210 -1.01 -7.31 19.36
C LYS A 210 -0.26 -6.03 18.91
N ASP A 211 -0.88 -5.20 18.07
CA ASP A 211 -0.30 -3.92 17.65
C ASP A 211 -0.30 -2.92 18.81
N GLY A 212 0.87 -2.60 19.35
CA GLY A 212 1.02 -1.64 20.44
C GLY A 212 0.78 -0.17 20.03
N SER A 213 0.76 0.13 18.73
CA SER A 213 0.56 1.48 18.19
C SER A 213 -0.88 1.76 17.75
N ILE A 214 -1.63 0.71 17.42
CA ILE A 214 -3.06 0.77 17.05
C ILE A 214 -3.82 -0.13 18.01
N THR A 215 -4.24 0.46 19.12
CA THR A 215 -4.87 -0.28 20.21
C THR A 215 -6.31 -0.71 19.86
N GLN A 216 -6.84 -1.65 20.65
CA GLN A 216 -8.25 -2.05 20.53
C GLN A 216 -9.20 -0.85 20.69
N GLU A 217 -8.85 0.13 21.54
CA GLU A 217 -9.62 1.38 21.72
C GLU A 217 -9.68 2.20 20.42
N HIS A 218 -8.57 2.31 19.69
CA HIS A 218 -8.55 2.99 18.38
C HIS A 218 -9.46 2.27 17.37
N ILE A 219 -9.43 0.94 17.36
CA ILE A 219 -10.27 0.12 16.49
C ILE A 219 -11.75 0.29 16.83
N ASP A 220 -12.09 0.27 18.11
CA ASP A 220 -13.47 0.41 18.56
C ASP A 220 -14.01 1.82 18.31
N THR A 221 -13.16 2.85 18.46
CA THR A 221 -13.48 4.24 18.08
C THR A 221 -13.78 4.33 16.59
N MET A 222 -12.95 3.72 15.74
CA MET A 222 -13.19 3.71 14.29
C MET A 222 -14.47 2.95 13.94
N ARG A 223 -14.71 1.76 14.51
CA ARG A 223 -15.93 0.99 14.31
C ARG A 223 -17.18 1.76 14.72
N GLN A 224 -17.09 2.55 15.79
CA GLN A 224 -18.20 3.42 16.22
C GLN A 224 -18.46 4.52 15.19
N ALA A 225 -17.43 5.19 14.70
CA ALA A 225 -17.54 6.22 13.66
C ALA A 225 -18.14 5.66 12.35
N LEU A 226 -17.68 4.49 11.90
CA LEU A 226 -18.21 3.81 10.72
C LEU A 226 -19.70 3.45 10.86
N ARG A 227 -20.10 2.90 12.02
CA ARG A 227 -21.53 2.61 12.29
C ARG A 227 -22.37 3.88 12.30
N ALA A 228 -21.89 4.96 12.94
CA ALA A 228 -22.61 6.23 13.00
C ALA A 228 -22.79 6.86 11.60
N ALA A 229 -21.82 6.66 10.71
CA ALA A 229 -21.84 7.11 9.32
C ALA A 229 -22.65 6.18 8.39
N ASN A 230 -23.05 4.99 8.84
CA ASN A 230 -23.57 3.92 7.98
C ASN A 230 -22.65 3.64 6.79
N ALA A 231 -21.33 3.67 7.02
CA ALA A 231 -20.31 3.51 6.00
C ALA A 231 -20.17 2.03 5.58
N ASP A 232 -19.95 1.81 4.29
CA ASP A 232 -19.62 0.49 3.76
C ASP A 232 -18.14 0.18 4.06
N ALA A 233 -17.91 -0.40 5.23
CA ALA A 233 -16.56 -0.74 5.68
C ALA A 233 -16.55 -1.89 6.68
N GLU A 234 -15.50 -2.70 6.61
CA GLU A 234 -15.25 -3.83 7.50
C GLU A 234 -13.87 -3.68 8.16
N ILE A 235 -13.77 -4.09 9.43
CA ILE A 235 -12.48 -4.17 10.14
C ILE A 235 -12.30 -5.58 10.69
N ILE A 236 -11.27 -6.26 10.17
CA ILE A 236 -10.79 -7.56 10.64
C ILE A 236 -9.63 -7.35 11.60
N VAL A 237 -9.63 -8.06 12.70
CA VAL A 237 -8.53 -8.06 13.68
C VAL A 237 -7.99 -9.47 13.80
N TYR A 238 -6.69 -9.61 13.56
CA TYR A 238 -5.93 -10.84 13.74
C TYR A 238 -5.36 -10.87 15.16
N PRO A 239 -5.91 -11.69 16.07
CA PRO A 239 -5.62 -11.59 17.51
C PRO A 239 -4.15 -11.80 17.84
N ASP A 240 -3.45 -12.60 17.06
CA ASP A 240 -2.05 -12.98 17.28
C ASP A 240 -1.02 -12.18 16.52
N ALA A 241 -1.45 -11.38 15.56
CA ALA A 241 -0.58 -10.53 14.75
C ALA A 241 -0.27 -9.19 15.43
N GLY A 242 0.95 -8.68 15.19
CA GLY A 242 1.39 -7.34 15.60
C GLY A 242 1.29 -6.32 14.48
N HIS A 243 1.95 -5.16 14.67
CA HIS A 243 2.10 -4.17 13.60
C HIS A 243 2.94 -4.73 12.44
N ALA A 244 2.58 -4.38 11.21
CA ALA A 244 3.28 -4.80 9.99
C ALA A 244 3.31 -6.32 9.77
N PHE A 245 2.26 -7.04 10.15
CA PHE A 245 2.20 -8.50 10.03
C PHE A 245 2.25 -9.03 8.59
N ASN A 246 2.04 -8.20 7.58
CA ASN A 246 2.19 -8.57 6.17
C ASN A 246 3.63 -8.35 5.63
N ALA A 247 4.47 -7.65 6.38
CA ALA A 247 5.83 -7.30 5.95
C ALA A 247 6.78 -8.49 6.16
N ASP A 248 6.93 -9.34 5.13
CA ASP A 248 7.67 -10.61 5.17
C ASP A 248 9.19 -10.45 5.40
N TYR A 249 9.70 -9.23 5.28
CA TYR A 249 11.09 -8.86 5.58
C TYR A 249 11.33 -8.48 7.04
N ARG A 250 10.26 -8.43 7.89
CA ARG A 250 10.33 -7.97 9.28
C ARG A 250 10.06 -9.12 10.27
N PRO A 251 10.64 -9.03 11.50
CA PRO A 251 10.34 -9.99 12.57
C PRO A 251 8.87 -10.03 12.99
N SER A 252 8.08 -9.00 12.66
CA SER A 252 6.64 -8.94 12.94
C SER A 252 5.78 -9.68 11.91
N TYR A 253 6.37 -10.27 10.89
CA TYR A 253 5.64 -11.07 9.89
C TYR A 253 4.87 -12.21 10.55
N HIS A 254 3.60 -12.31 10.23
CA HIS A 254 2.72 -13.38 10.70
C HIS A 254 2.06 -14.02 9.49
N GLU A 255 2.64 -15.11 9.02
CA GLU A 255 2.33 -15.75 7.74
C GLU A 255 0.84 -16.05 7.57
N GLU A 256 0.22 -16.71 8.56
CA GLU A 256 -1.21 -17.06 8.50
C GLU A 256 -2.10 -15.83 8.30
N SER A 257 -1.86 -14.76 9.08
CA SER A 257 -2.61 -13.51 8.98
C SER A 257 -2.32 -12.76 7.68
N ALA A 258 -1.09 -12.81 7.18
CA ALA A 258 -0.69 -12.19 5.93
C ALA A 258 -1.37 -12.87 4.73
N LEU A 259 -1.40 -14.20 4.71
CA LEU A 259 -2.05 -14.99 3.65
C LEU A 259 -3.58 -14.81 3.66
N ASP A 260 -4.23 -14.89 4.83
CA ASP A 260 -5.66 -14.65 4.94
C ASP A 260 -6.02 -13.21 4.55
N GLY A 261 -5.26 -12.23 5.04
CA GLY A 261 -5.46 -10.82 4.67
C GLY A 261 -5.28 -10.55 3.18
N TRP A 262 -4.30 -11.21 2.53
CA TRP A 262 -4.10 -11.12 1.08
C TRP A 262 -5.31 -11.65 0.32
N GLN A 263 -5.81 -12.83 0.69
CA GLN A 263 -7.00 -13.40 0.05
C GLN A 263 -8.23 -12.50 0.26
N ARG A 264 -8.44 -12.00 1.49
CA ARG A 264 -9.54 -11.04 1.77
C ARG A 264 -9.42 -9.77 0.94
N MET A 265 -8.23 -9.26 0.72
CA MET A 265 -8.00 -8.09 -0.13
C MET A 265 -8.46 -8.36 -1.57
N LEU A 266 -8.06 -9.50 -2.15
CA LEU A 266 -8.48 -9.86 -3.51
C LEU A 266 -10.00 -10.08 -3.62
N ASP A 267 -10.59 -10.75 -2.63
CA ASP A 267 -12.04 -10.99 -2.56
C ASP A 267 -12.80 -9.67 -2.42
N TRP A 268 -12.29 -8.72 -1.59
CA TRP A 268 -12.87 -7.39 -1.42
C TRP A 268 -12.85 -6.60 -2.73
N PHE A 269 -11.73 -6.63 -3.44
CA PHE A 269 -11.63 -5.99 -4.75
C PHE A 269 -12.63 -6.58 -5.73
N ALA A 270 -12.72 -7.91 -5.81
CA ALA A 270 -13.65 -8.59 -6.71
C ALA A 270 -15.11 -8.28 -6.37
N GLN A 271 -15.49 -8.30 -5.08
CA GLN A 271 -16.83 -8.00 -4.59
C GLN A 271 -17.28 -6.59 -4.95
N HIS A 272 -16.34 -5.63 -4.97
CA HIS A 272 -16.64 -4.23 -5.26
C HIS A 272 -16.28 -3.82 -6.71
N GLY A 273 -16.26 -4.79 -7.64
CA GLY A 273 -16.17 -4.53 -9.08
C GLY A 273 -14.75 -4.32 -9.61
N VAL A 274 -13.73 -4.66 -8.83
CA VAL A 274 -12.31 -4.61 -9.23
C VAL A 274 -11.75 -6.04 -9.29
N ALA A 275 -12.49 -6.95 -9.93
CA ALA A 275 -12.00 -8.30 -10.15
C ALA A 275 -10.78 -8.31 -11.08
N ALA A 276 -9.81 -9.16 -10.75
CA ALA A 276 -8.64 -9.40 -11.59
C ALA A 276 -9.04 -9.91 -12.99
N ASN A 277 -8.28 -9.53 -14.01
CA ASN A 277 -8.43 -10.18 -15.31
C ASN A 277 -7.77 -11.57 -15.23
N PRO A 278 -8.48 -12.65 -15.60
CA PRO A 278 -7.89 -13.97 -15.56
C PRO A 278 -6.68 -14.04 -16.50
N ILE A 279 -5.55 -14.47 -15.97
CA ILE A 279 -4.39 -14.84 -16.77
C ILE A 279 -4.60 -16.30 -17.15
N ASN A 280 -4.71 -16.61 -18.44
CA ASN A 280 -4.92 -17.99 -18.91
C ASN A 280 -3.72 -18.86 -18.47
N GLU A 281 -4.00 -20.11 -18.07
CA GLU A 281 -2.94 -21.03 -17.64
C GLU A 281 -1.94 -21.37 -18.75
N ASP A 282 -2.35 -21.24 -20.01
CA ASP A 282 -1.48 -21.44 -21.20
C ASP A 282 -0.45 -20.31 -21.38
N ASP A 283 -0.52 -19.27 -20.58
CA ASP A 283 0.33 -18.07 -20.61
C ASP A 283 1.36 -18.04 -19.46
N LYS A 284 1.44 -19.12 -18.64
CA LYS A 284 2.40 -19.22 -17.51
C LYS A 284 3.74 -19.79 -17.89
#